data_e69517e626468adaab2956a5a9fd2d8b
#
_entry.id   e69517e626468adaab2956a5a9fd2d8b
#
_cell.length_a   1.000
_cell.length_b   1.000
_cell.length_c   1.000
_cell.angle_alpha   90.00
_cell.angle_beta   90.00
_cell.angle_gamma   90.00
#
_symmetry.space_group_name_H-M   'P 1'
#
loop_
_entity.id
_entity.type
_entity.pdbx_description
1 polymer ?
#
loop_
_entity_poly.entity_id
_entity_poly.type
_entity_poly.pdbx_seq_one_letter_code
_entity_poly.pdbx_strand_id
1 'polypeptide(L)'
;MRHFHSRSAASSMTALVLVLGLGLATSARGQTASGDGVTIITGDATRAAFAKGTPLIETAAYKVHASRREGPGTAEVHARDIDIFYVLEGSATLVTGGRPVDAKTTAPDEVRAPSIEGGTSRAVAKGDVVIIHNGVPHWFKEVRGSFLYYTVKVPTAASATAGGSRIDRP
;
A
#
# COMPACT_ATOMS: atom_id res chain seq x y z
N MET A 1 57.87 67.57 1.50
CA MET A 1 56.61 67.64 0.74
C MET A 1 55.86 66.41 0.99
N ARG A 2 54.78 66.49 1.74
CA ARG A 2 53.90 65.31 2.11
C ARG A 2 52.60 65.49 1.43
N HIS A 3 52.26 64.58 0.52
CA HIS A 3 50.94 64.53 -0.09
C HIS A 3 50.00 63.57 0.68
N PHE A 4 48.97 64.13 1.28
CA PHE A 4 47.89 63.45 1.93
C PHE A 4 46.84 62.97 0.86
N HIS A 5 46.62 61.72 0.75
CA HIS A 5 45.54 61.18 -0.06
C HIS A 5 44.40 60.80 0.84
N SER A 6 43.29 61.51 0.69
CA SER A 6 42.03 61.24 1.30
C SER A 6 41.41 60.00 0.69
N ARG A 7 41.09 59.02 1.50
CA ARG A 7 40.30 57.83 1.10
C ARG A 7 38.80 58.06 1.44
N SER A 8 38.00 58.19 0.39
CA SER A 8 36.58 58.25 0.51
C SER A 8 36.03 56.83 0.74
N ALA A 9 35.30 56.59 1.83
CA ALA A 9 34.62 55.34 2.13
C ALA A 9 33.23 55.37 1.48
N ALA A 10 33.03 54.52 0.48
CA ALA A 10 31.70 54.28 -0.09
C ALA A 10 31.03 53.19 0.73
N SER A 11 29.98 53.56 1.45
CA SER A 11 29.05 52.61 2.12
C SER A 11 28.18 51.92 1.09
N SER A 12 28.40 50.64 0.87
CA SER A 12 27.47 49.78 0.10
C SER A 12 26.35 49.32 1.02
N MET A 13 25.16 49.87 0.83
CA MET A 13 23.91 49.30 1.38
C MET A 13 23.52 48.05 0.60
N THR A 14 23.72 46.91 1.21
CA THR A 14 23.22 45.63 0.67
C THR A 14 21.72 45.52 1.02
N ALA A 15 20.88 45.70 0.00
CA ALA A 15 19.45 45.44 0.15
C ALA A 15 19.16 43.95 0.24
N LEU A 16 18.74 43.48 1.42
CA LEU A 16 18.27 42.13 1.66
C LEU A 16 16.87 41.98 1.04
N VAL A 17 16.79 41.40 -0.15
CA VAL A 17 15.49 41.01 -0.74
C VAL A 17 15.00 39.76 -0.06
N LEU A 18 14.03 39.91 0.84
CA LEU A 18 13.30 38.82 1.46
C LEU A 18 12.28 38.27 0.44
N VAL A 19 12.64 37.21 -0.29
CA VAL A 19 11.69 36.48 -1.14
C VAL A 19 10.81 35.63 -0.21
N LEU A 20 9.59 36.14 0.09
CA LEU A 20 8.54 35.33 0.68
C LEU A 20 8.11 34.30 -0.37
N GLY A 21 8.68 33.11 -0.30
CA GLY A 21 8.19 31.94 -1.04
C GLY A 21 6.80 31.57 -0.54
N LEU A 22 5.76 32.03 -1.25
CA LEU A 22 4.39 31.53 -1.06
C LEU A 22 4.39 30.07 -1.55
N GLY A 23 4.67 29.16 -0.65
CA GLY A 23 4.52 27.71 -0.89
C GLY A 23 3.04 27.44 -1.17
N LEU A 24 2.69 27.35 -2.44
CA LEU A 24 1.43 26.75 -2.86
C LEU A 24 1.47 25.27 -2.42
N ALA A 25 0.89 25.00 -1.25
CA ALA A 25 0.51 23.66 -0.87
C ALA A 25 -0.49 23.17 -1.90
N THR A 26 -0.04 22.45 -2.91
CA THR A 26 -0.90 21.66 -3.77
C THR A 26 -1.53 20.57 -2.91
N SER A 27 -2.67 20.88 -2.32
CA SER A 27 -3.55 19.88 -1.72
C SER A 27 -3.76 18.79 -2.76
N ALA A 28 -3.39 17.56 -2.41
CA ALA A 28 -3.68 16.38 -3.24
C ALA A 28 -5.21 16.29 -3.41
N ARG A 29 -5.74 16.87 -4.49
CA ARG A 29 -7.16 16.84 -4.87
C ARG A 29 -7.54 15.46 -5.39
N GLY A 30 -7.40 14.44 -4.56
CA GLY A 30 -7.67 13.08 -5.01
C GLY A 30 -8.79 12.36 -4.27
N GLN A 31 -9.13 12.84 -3.08
CA GLN A 31 -10.08 12.16 -2.22
C GLN A 31 -11.00 13.19 -1.59
N THR A 32 -12.32 13.04 -1.77
CA THR A 32 -13.33 13.85 -1.09
C THR A 32 -14.17 12.91 -0.22
N ALA A 33 -14.12 13.12 1.12
CA ALA A 33 -15.13 12.58 2.01
C ALA A 33 -16.25 13.61 2.12
N SER A 34 -17.48 13.23 1.75
CA SER A 34 -18.66 14.05 1.96
C SER A 34 -19.31 13.71 3.29
N GLY A 35 -19.98 14.68 3.92
CA GLY A 35 -20.64 14.50 5.21
C GLY A 35 -21.84 13.54 5.20
N ASP A 36 -22.16 12.96 4.03
CA ASP A 36 -23.20 11.94 3.81
C ASP A 36 -22.67 10.48 3.92
N GLY A 37 -21.40 10.29 4.31
CA GLY A 37 -20.78 8.97 4.44
C GLY A 37 -20.25 8.40 3.13
N VAL A 38 -20.20 9.19 2.04
CA VAL A 38 -19.65 8.79 0.75
C VAL A 38 -18.20 9.26 0.61
N THR A 39 -17.31 8.39 0.16
CA THR A 39 -15.94 8.75 -0.24
C THR A 39 -15.79 8.54 -1.74
N ILE A 40 -15.45 9.60 -2.47
CA ILE A 40 -15.18 9.55 -3.90
C ILE A 40 -13.67 9.72 -4.11
N ILE A 41 -13.05 8.74 -4.78
CA ILE A 41 -11.66 8.82 -5.24
C ILE A 41 -11.73 9.05 -6.75
N THR A 42 -11.25 10.20 -7.20
CA THR A 42 -11.37 10.58 -8.61
C THR A 42 -10.56 9.64 -9.51
N GLY A 43 -10.95 9.55 -10.79
CA GLY A 43 -10.19 8.76 -11.77
C GLY A 43 -8.73 9.19 -11.90
N ASP A 44 -8.43 10.49 -11.78
CA ASP A 44 -7.04 11.00 -11.79
C ASP A 44 -6.24 10.50 -10.59
N ALA A 45 -6.81 10.56 -9.40
CA ALA A 45 -6.19 10.04 -8.19
C ALA A 45 -5.97 8.53 -8.27
N THR A 46 -6.96 7.81 -8.78
CA THR A 46 -6.87 6.36 -9.00
C THR A 46 -5.76 6.01 -9.98
N ARG A 47 -5.66 6.70 -11.13
CA ARG A 47 -4.57 6.49 -12.09
C ARG A 47 -3.19 6.80 -11.48
N ALA A 48 -3.07 7.89 -10.74
CA ALA A 48 -1.84 8.25 -10.06
C ALA A 48 -1.42 7.21 -9.01
N ALA A 49 -2.39 6.62 -8.30
CA ALA A 49 -2.15 5.55 -7.34
C ALA A 49 -1.65 4.28 -8.04
N PHE A 50 -2.29 3.85 -9.14
CA PHE A 50 -1.82 2.69 -9.93
C PHE A 50 -0.44 2.89 -10.54
N ALA A 51 -0.09 4.11 -10.95
CA ALA A 51 1.25 4.41 -11.46
C ALA A 51 2.36 4.12 -10.44
N LYS A 52 2.04 4.21 -9.14
CA LYS A 52 2.98 4.04 -8.02
C LYS A 52 2.75 2.75 -7.21
N GLY A 53 1.62 2.09 -7.37
CA GLY A 53 1.22 0.95 -6.53
C GLY A 53 0.96 1.37 -5.08
N THR A 54 0.10 2.37 -4.86
CA THR A 54 -0.13 2.95 -3.52
C THR A 54 -1.57 2.75 -3.02
N PRO A 55 -1.80 2.85 -1.70
CA PRO A 55 -3.15 2.85 -1.15
C PRO A 55 -4.03 3.95 -1.74
N LEU A 56 -5.31 3.65 -1.91
CA LEU A 56 -6.37 4.62 -2.24
C LEU A 56 -7.06 5.11 -0.97
N ILE A 57 -7.37 4.19 -0.07
CA ILE A 57 -7.96 4.49 1.24
C ILE A 57 -7.58 3.39 2.24
N GLU A 58 -7.29 3.77 3.47
CA GLU A 58 -7.08 2.86 4.59
C GLU A 58 -7.89 3.34 5.79
N THR A 59 -8.74 2.47 6.29
CA THR A 59 -9.57 2.68 7.48
C THR A 59 -9.43 1.48 8.41
N ALA A 60 -9.98 1.57 9.60
CA ALA A 60 -10.05 0.42 10.50
C ALA A 60 -11.00 -0.69 9.99
N ALA A 61 -11.99 -0.34 9.16
CA ALA A 61 -13.01 -1.25 8.66
C ALA A 61 -12.63 -1.93 7.34
N TYR A 62 -11.84 -1.27 6.51
CA TYR A 62 -11.37 -1.79 5.22
C TYR A 62 -10.21 -0.95 4.68
N LYS A 63 -9.47 -1.54 3.74
CA LYS A 63 -8.43 -0.86 2.97
C LYS A 63 -8.66 -1.13 1.49
N VAL A 64 -8.41 -0.15 0.63
CA VAL A 64 -8.44 -0.31 -0.83
C VAL A 64 -7.13 0.18 -1.40
N HIS A 65 -6.41 -0.69 -2.11
CA HIS A 65 -5.13 -0.36 -2.70
C HIS A 65 -5.20 -0.48 -4.23
N ALA A 66 -4.58 0.46 -4.92
CA ALA A 66 -4.23 0.36 -6.32
C ALA A 66 -2.90 -0.38 -6.43
N SER A 67 -2.97 -1.70 -6.55
CA SER A 67 -1.79 -2.57 -6.54
C SER A 67 -1.17 -2.68 -7.93
N ARG A 68 0.15 -2.57 -7.99
CA ARG A 68 0.96 -2.72 -9.20
C ARG A 68 2.15 -3.63 -8.93
N ARG A 69 2.39 -4.57 -9.84
CA ARG A 69 3.58 -5.44 -9.83
C ARG A 69 4.20 -5.48 -11.22
N GLU A 70 5.54 -5.41 -11.26
CA GLU A 70 6.35 -5.60 -12.47
C GLU A 70 7.15 -6.90 -12.41
N GLY A 71 7.02 -7.65 -11.32
CA GLY A 71 7.71 -8.90 -11.08
C GLY A 71 7.16 -9.66 -9.87
N PRO A 72 7.78 -10.81 -9.53
CA PRO A 72 7.39 -11.63 -8.40
C PRO A 72 7.34 -10.84 -7.08
N GLY A 73 6.40 -11.20 -6.21
CA GLY A 73 6.34 -10.71 -4.84
C GLY A 73 6.99 -11.66 -3.85
N THR A 74 6.90 -11.34 -2.57
CA THR A 74 7.10 -12.27 -1.47
C THR A 74 5.79 -13.01 -1.18
N ALA A 75 5.89 -14.18 -0.55
CA ALA A 75 4.74 -14.86 0.00
C ALA A 75 4.23 -14.11 1.24
N GLU A 76 2.92 -14.06 1.40
CA GLU A 76 2.21 -13.32 2.44
C GLU A 76 1.22 -14.20 3.17
N VAL A 77 1.05 -13.95 4.48
CA VAL A 77 -0.05 -14.51 5.27
C VAL A 77 -0.59 -13.39 6.15
N HIS A 78 -1.87 -13.09 5.99
CA HIS A 78 -2.58 -12.13 6.83
C HIS A 78 -3.44 -12.89 7.83
N ALA A 79 -3.12 -12.78 9.13
CA ALA A 79 -3.85 -13.55 10.14
C ALA A 79 -5.30 -13.07 10.30
N ARG A 80 -5.59 -11.82 9.96
CA ARG A 80 -6.89 -11.18 10.20
C ARG A 80 -7.55 -10.56 8.99
N ASP A 81 -6.83 -10.30 7.91
CA ASP A 81 -7.42 -9.68 6.71
C ASP A 81 -7.84 -10.75 5.69
N ILE A 82 -9.05 -10.60 5.13
CA ILE A 82 -9.45 -11.24 3.88
C ILE A 82 -8.98 -10.32 2.76
N ASP A 83 -8.27 -10.87 1.78
CA ASP A 83 -7.86 -10.14 0.58
C ASP A 83 -8.82 -10.46 -0.57
N ILE A 84 -9.35 -9.42 -1.20
CA ILE A 84 -10.15 -9.51 -2.42
C ILE A 84 -9.39 -8.78 -3.52
N PHE A 85 -9.00 -9.49 -4.58
CA PHE A 85 -8.35 -8.93 -5.74
C PHE A 85 -9.30 -8.86 -6.92
N TYR A 86 -9.25 -7.77 -7.66
CA TYR A 86 -9.85 -7.65 -9.00
C TYR A 86 -8.77 -7.24 -9.98
N VAL A 87 -8.49 -8.12 -10.94
CA VAL A 87 -7.39 -7.92 -11.91
C VAL A 87 -7.84 -7.02 -13.04
N LEU A 88 -7.14 -5.92 -13.24
CA LEU A 88 -7.41 -4.91 -14.27
C LEU A 88 -6.56 -5.11 -15.52
N GLU A 89 -5.30 -5.54 -15.35
CA GLU A 89 -4.33 -5.66 -16.44
C GLU A 89 -3.27 -6.70 -16.12
N GLY A 90 -2.69 -7.31 -17.17
CA GLY A 90 -1.64 -8.30 -17.04
C GLY A 90 -2.12 -9.67 -16.58
N SER A 91 -1.18 -10.50 -16.19
CA SER A 91 -1.43 -11.84 -15.63
C SER A 91 -0.32 -12.24 -14.66
N ALA A 92 -0.64 -13.17 -13.78
CA ALA A 92 0.30 -13.69 -12.79
C ALA A 92 0.05 -15.19 -12.52
N THR A 93 1.07 -15.87 -11.99
CA THR A 93 0.92 -17.17 -11.35
C THR A 93 0.77 -16.95 -9.85
N LEU A 94 -0.42 -17.21 -9.33
CA LEU A 94 -0.74 -17.15 -7.91
C LEU A 94 -0.58 -18.54 -7.29
N VAL A 95 0.24 -18.66 -6.24
CA VAL A 95 0.37 -19.86 -5.40
C VAL A 95 -0.39 -19.62 -4.11
N THR A 96 -1.25 -20.56 -3.70
CA THR A 96 -2.05 -20.46 -2.47
C THR A 96 -1.96 -21.73 -1.64
N GLY A 97 -2.09 -21.60 -0.31
CA GLY A 97 -1.88 -22.70 0.63
C GLY A 97 -0.42 -23.13 0.71
N GLY A 98 -0.18 -24.36 1.17
CA GLY A 98 1.18 -24.84 1.38
C GLY A 98 1.87 -24.23 2.60
N ARG A 99 3.20 -24.34 2.66
CA ARG A 99 4.03 -23.90 3.78
C ARG A 99 4.94 -22.74 3.35
N PRO A 100 4.81 -21.55 3.96
CA PRO A 100 5.79 -20.49 3.75
C PRO A 100 7.20 -20.92 4.20
N VAL A 101 8.21 -20.69 3.37
CA VAL A 101 9.61 -21.03 3.63
C VAL A 101 10.30 -19.84 4.27
N ASP A 102 11.07 -20.05 5.33
CA ASP A 102 11.80 -19.00 6.06
C ASP A 102 10.92 -17.80 6.45
N ALA A 103 9.70 -18.11 6.90
CA ALA A 103 8.69 -17.13 7.23
C ALA A 103 9.12 -16.26 8.43
N LYS A 104 8.81 -14.96 8.31
CA LYS A 104 9.07 -13.96 9.35
C LYS A 104 7.82 -13.14 9.61
N THR A 105 7.50 -12.90 10.88
CA THR A 105 6.50 -11.91 11.27
C THR A 105 7.09 -10.53 11.04
N THR A 106 6.48 -9.72 10.19
CA THR A 106 6.95 -8.38 9.82
C THR A 106 6.15 -7.27 10.50
N ALA A 107 4.93 -7.57 10.92
CA ALA A 107 4.06 -6.70 11.70
C ALA A 107 3.05 -7.56 12.48
N PRO A 108 2.28 -7.03 13.43
CA PRO A 108 1.15 -7.74 14.02
C PRO A 108 0.24 -8.29 12.90
N ASP A 109 -0.12 -9.58 12.97
CA ASP A 109 -0.99 -10.26 12.02
C ASP A 109 -0.44 -10.39 10.57
N GLU A 110 0.84 -10.03 10.33
CA GLU A 110 1.51 -10.07 9.02
C GLU A 110 2.72 -10.98 9.03
N VAL A 111 2.73 -11.97 8.14
CA VAL A 111 3.86 -12.88 7.91
C VAL A 111 4.33 -12.75 6.46
N ARG A 112 5.63 -12.71 6.25
CA ARG A 112 6.27 -12.69 4.93
C ARG A 112 7.24 -13.84 4.80
N ALA A 113 7.36 -14.37 3.58
CA ALA A 113 8.30 -15.42 3.26
C ALA A 113 8.85 -15.27 1.83
N PRO A 114 10.07 -15.75 1.54
CA PRO A 114 10.60 -15.76 0.16
C PRO A 114 9.76 -16.59 -0.81
N SER A 115 9.16 -17.70 -0.34
CA SER A 115 8.42 -18.63 -1.19
C SER A 115 7.41 -19.47 -0.41
N ILE A 116 6.61 -20.25 -1.16
CA ILE A 116 5.69 -21.27 -0.62
C ILE A 116 6.05 -22.62 -1.23
N GLU A 117 6.16 -23.65 -0.40
CA GLU A 117 6.28 -25.05 -0.81
C GLU A 117 4.94 -25.79 -0.67
N GLY A 118 4.64 -26.69 -1.60
CA GLY A 118 3.45 -27.56 -1.55
C GLY A 118 2.13 -26.82 -1.76
N GLY A 119 2.16 -25.57 -2.21
CA GLY A 119 0.95 -24.79 -2.54
C GLY A 119 0.37 -25.14 -3.91
N THR A 120 -0.86 -24.71 -4.15
CA THR A 120 -1.55 -24.86 -5.44
C THR A 120 -1.31 -23.63 -6.30
N SER A 121 -0.75 -23.81 -7.50
CA SER A 121 -0.52 -22.75 -8.50
C SER A 121 -1.75 -22.56 -9.38
N ARG A 122 -2.14 -21.33 -9.61
CA ARG A 122 -3.24 -20.92 -10.51
C ARG A 122 -2.80 -19.72 -11.34
N ALA A 123 -3.15 -19.74 -12.62
CA ALA A 123 -3.05 -18.53 -13.44
C ALA A 123 -4.19 -17.59 -13.08
N VAL A 124 -3.88 -16.30 -12.96
CA VAL A 124 -4.84 -15.22 -12.79
C VAL A 124 -4.58 -14.15 -13.84
N ALA A 125 -5.64 -13.58 -14.41
CA ALA A 125 -5.55 -12.64 -15.51
C ALA A 125 -6.63 -11.56 -15.42
N LYS A 126 -6.58 -10.59 -16.32
CA LYS A 126 -7.56 -9.51 -16.42
C LYS A 126 -9.00 -10.02 -16.35
N GLY A 127 -9.77 -9.42 -15.47
CA GLY A 127 -11.18 -9.73 -15.20
C GLY A 127 -11.40 -10.72 -14.06
N ASP A 128 -10.36 -11.43 -13.60
CA ASP A 128 -10.51 -12.37 -12.49
C ASP A 128 -10.74 -11.65 -11.18
N VAL A 129 -11.59 -12.26 -10.36
CA VAL A 129 -11.76 -11.95 -8.93
C VAL A 129 -11.15 -13.08 -8.12
N VAL A 130 -10.29 -12.75 -7.19
CA VAL A 130 -9.66 -13.72 -6.27
C VAL A 130 -10.01 -13.32 -4.85
N ILE A 131 -10.49 -14.27 -4.05
CA ILE A 131 -10.77 -14.07 -2.63
C ILE A 131 -9.86 -15.00 -1.85
N ILE A 132 -9.01 -14.43 -1.00
CA ILE A 132 -8.09 -15.15 -0.12
C ILE A 132 -8.52 -14.91 1.32
N HIS A 133 -8.95 -15.96 1.98
CA HIS A 133 -9.35 -15.88 3.38
C HIS A 133 -8.13 -15.65 4.28
N ASN A 134 -8.37 -15.02 5.43
CA ASN A 134 -7.34 -14.82 6.43
C ASN A 134 -6.66 -16.16 6.82
N GLY A 135 -5.37 -16.10 7.11
CA GLY A 135 -4.54 -17.25 7.43
C GLY A 135 -4.08 -18.08 6.23
N VAL A 136 -4.58 -17.82 5.02
CA VAL A 136 -4.17 -18.58 3.82
C VAL A 136 -2.87 -17.98 3.26
N PRO A 137 -1.76 -18.78 3.20
CA PRO A 137 -0.55 -18.36 2.52
C PRO A 137 -0.82 -18.10 1.04
N HIS A 138 -0.28 -17.01 0.49
CA HIS A 138 -0.44 -16.69 -0.91
C HIS A 138 0.77 -15.93 -1.46
N TRP A 139 1.04 -16.11 -2.76
CA TRP A 139 2.24 -15.60 -3.39
C TRP A 139 2.06 -15.42 -4.90
N PHE A 140 2.27 -14.22 -5.39
CA PHE A 140 2.45 -14.00 -6.83
C PHE A 140 3.87 -14.42 -7.23
N LYS A 141 4.01 -15.70 -7.63
CA LYS A 141 5.28 -16.33 -7.98
C LYS A 141 5.87 -15.82 -9.28
N GLU A 142 5.00 -15.51 -10.25
CA GLU A 142 5.37 -14.99 -11.55
C GLU A 142 4.40 -13.88 -11.94
N VAL A 143 4.91 -12.88 -12.64
CA VAL A 143 4.13 -11.77 -13.18
C VAL A 143 4.53 -11.57 -14.63
N ARG A 144 3.55 -11.38 -15.51
CA ARG A 144 3.76 -11.15 -16.96
C ARG A 144 3.20 -9.80 -17.35
N GLY A 145 4.09 -8.91 -17.80
CA GLY A 145 3.76 -7.51 -18.04
C GLY A 145 3.51 -6.72 -16.76
N SER A 146 2.97 -5.53 -16.89
CA SER A 146 2.43 -4.78 -15.74
C SER A 146 1.19 -5.48 -15.22
N PHE A 147 1.20 -5.92 -13.98
CA PHE A 147 0.07 -6.57 -13.34
C PHE A 147 -0.62 -5.59 -12.40
N LEU A 148 -1.78 -5.07 -12.83
CA LEU A 148 -2.58 -4.08 -12.10
C LEU A 148 -3.83 -4.74 -11.53
N TYR A 149 -4.08 -4.52 -10.25
CA TYR A 149 -5.26 -5.06 -9.58
C TYR A 149 -5.66 -4.21 -8.39
N TYR A 150 -6.95 -4.12 -8.12
CA TYR A 150 -7.41 -3.65 -6.83
C TYR A 150 -7.17 -4.72 -5.78
N THR A 151 -6.71 -4.31 -4.60
CA THR A 151 -6.75 -5.11 -3.39
C THR A 151 -7.71 -4.46 -2.41
N VAL A 152 -8.76 -5.17 -2.03
CA VAL A 152 -9.60 -4.78 -0.90
C VAL A 152 -9.27 -5.70 0.26
N LYS A 153 -8.83 -5.13 1.39
CA LYS A 153 -8.58 -5.85 2.63
C LYS A 153 -9.73 -5.60 3.61
N VAL A 154 -10.32 -6.68 4.09
CA VAL A 154 -11.43 -6.64 5.05
C VAL A 154 -10.99 -7.35 6.33
N PRO A 155 -10.80 -6.62 7.44
CA PRO A 155 -10.45 -7.22 8.71
C PRO A 155 -11.54 -8.18 9.20
N THR A 156 -11.14 -9.37 9.60
CA THR A 156 -12.04 -10.30 10.31
C THR A 156 -12.00 -9.99 11.81
N ALA A 157 -13.11 -10.23 12.50
CA ALA A 157 -13.10 -10.22 13.97
C ALA A 157 -12.03 -11.21 14.46
N ALA A 158 -11.30 -10.86 15.52
CA ALA A 158 -10.41 -11.81 16.16
C ALA A 158 -11.25 -13.05 16.50
N SER A 159 -10.85 -14.22 16.03
CA SER A 159 -11.47 -15.48 16.46
C SER A 159 -11.40 -15.48 17.98
N ALA A 160 -12.55 -15.35 18.63
CA ALA A 160 -12.62 -15.62 20.04
C ALA A 160 -12.09 -17.04 20.18
N THR A 161 -10.95 -17.19 20.83
CA THR A 161 -10.39 -18.48 21.19
C THR A 161 -11.54 -19.24 21.83
N ALA A 162 -11.98 -20.31 21.20
CA ALA A 162 -12.97 -21.22 21.77
C ALA A 162 -12.32 -21.81 23.04
N GLY A 163 -12.42 -21.06 24.12
CA GLY A 163 -12.21 -21.56 25.47
C GLY A 163 -13.27 -22.61 25.69
N GLY A 164 -12.87 -23.88 25.54
CA GLY A 164 -13.74 -25.02 25.77
C GLY A 164 -14.32 -24.95 27.17
N SER A 165 -15.53 -24.48 27.30
CA SER A 165 -16.38 -24.80 28.44
C SER A 165 -16.81 -26.26 28.29
N ARG A 166 -16.04 -27.14 28.93
CA ARG A 166 -16.51 -28.47 29.23
C ARG A 166 -17.69 -28.29 30.19
N ILE A 167 -18.88 -28.43 29.67
CA ILE A 167 -20.06 -28.61 30.52
C ILE A 167 -20.04 -30.09 30.90
N ASP A 168 -19.52 -30.39 32.13
CA ASP A 168 -19.82 -31.66 32.78
C ASP A 168 -21.31 -31.68 33.05
N ARG A 169 -22.03 -32.59 32.40
CA ARG A 169 -23.41 -32.93 32.75
C ARG A 169 -23.39 -34.00 33.84
N PRO A 170 -24.26 -33.88 34.85
CA PRO A 170 -24.48 -34.86 35.88
C PRO A 170 -25.04 -36.19 35.39
#